data_3318bda7c63fa4cb05a1fb45700545fa
#
_entry.id   3318bda7c63fa4cb05a1fb45700545fa
#
_cell.length_a   1.000
_cell.length_b   1.000
_cell.length_c   1.000
_cell.angle_alpha   90.00
_cell.angle_beta   90.00
_cell.angle_gamma   90.00
#
_symmetry.space_group_name_H-M   'P 1'
#
loop_
_entity.id
_entity.type
_entity.pdbx_description
1 polymer ?
#
loop_
_entity_poly.entity_id
_entity_poly.type
_entity_poly.pdbx_seq_one_letter_code
_entity_poly.pdbx_strand_id
1 'polypeptide(L)'
;MKLFGLKNKNLSTSENPLEKGSVSLIDIIAPSSVEVDFSSIRVGERFYTTFFVVGYPRFVSANWLSPLIDFNHSLNISMFIYPIAASDILMDLRHKIAEMEATIASQMEEGHVVDVKVQATLEDALSLAEELAKGVERFFQFSLYISIVSDTLSDLHDSSKGLSSTLSSLLITTKTATLQMEEGFKSTIPMGQDKLFLPRNMDTTSIASTFPFTSAMLTQDKGIMYGINQQNGSLIVFDRYSLENANEVVLGKSGAGKSYLIKLETMRQFMFGTEVIIIDPEGEYESLTKSMGGEYVAFTPSSPTRINPFDLSGLYEEGENELGLKYSRYMLFLELSWGI
;
A
#
# COMPACT_ATOMS: atom_id res chain seq x y z
N MET A 1 9.52 45.91 2.36
CA MET A 1 8.15 45.43 2.46
C MET A 1 8.05 44.68 3.78
N LYS A 2 7.34 45.24 4.78
CA LYS A 2 7.37 44.77 6.16
C LYS A 2 6.53 43.51 6.29
N LEU A 3 7.17 42.39 6.64
CA LEU A 3 6.52 41.15 7.07
C LEU A 3 5.75 41.42 8.37
N PHE A 4 4.52 40.97 8.40
CA PHE A 4 3.64 40.97 9.55
C PHE A 4 4.27 40.12 10.66
N GLY A 5 4.82 40.80 11.67
CA GLY A 5 5.20 40.17 12.92
C GLY A 5 3.93 39.78 13.68
N LEU A 6 3.69 38.51 13.81
CA LEU A 6 2.78 37.97 14.82
C LEU A 6 3.35 38.36 16.18
N LYS A 7 2.70 39.32 16.86
CA LYS A 7 2.96 39.64 18.23
C LYS A 7 2.78 38.38 19.06
N ASN A 8 3.88 37.85 19.61
CA ASN A 8 3.81 37.00 20.78
C ASN A 8 2.93 37.71 21.82
N LYS A 9 1.73 37.24 22.02
CA LYS A 9 1.01 37.49 23.24
C LYS A 9 1.79 36.75 24.31
N ASN A 10 2.60 37.52 25.05
CA ASN A 10 3.06 37.12 26.36
C ASN A 10 1.82 36.75 27.16
N LEU A 11 1.55 35.47 27.31
CA LEU A 11 0.68 34.95 28.33
C LEU A 11 1.30 35.42 29.65
N SER A 12 0.69 36.38 30.30
CA SER A 12 1.03 36.79 31.66
C SER A 12 1.03 35.55 32.52
N THR A 13 2.22 35.08 32.89
CA THR A 13 2.37 34.10 33.97
C THR A 13 1.75 34.67 35.22
N SER A 14 0.59 34.17 35.61
CA SER A 14 0.04 34.42 36.94
C SER A 14 1.04 33.79 37.92
N GLU A 15 1.53 34.62 38.86
CA GLU A 15 2.51 34.23 39.88
C GLU A 15 1.83 33.43 41.03
N ASN A 16 0.91 32.55 40.74
CA ASN A 16 0.28 31.74 41.76
C ASN A 16 1.05 30.39 41.89
N PRO A 17 1.83 30.17 42.95
CA PRO A 17 2.64 28.95 43.10
C PRO A 17 1.84 27.65 43.13
N LEU A 18 0.53 27.73 43.36
CA LEU A 18 -0.38 26.58 43.37
C LEU A 18 -0.85 26.15 41.98
N GLU A 19 -0.71 27.01 40.96
CA GLU A 19 -1.04 26.66 39.57
C GLU A 19 0.12 26.01 38.80
N LYS A 20 1.33 26.05 39.33
CA LYS A 20 2.52 25.44 38.74
C LYS A 20 2.53 23.91 38.67
N GLY A 21 1.51 23.25 39.16
CA GLY A 21 1.38 21.77 39.18
C GLY A 21 0.16 21.21 38.46
N SER A 22 -0.76 22.03 37.96
CA SER A 22 -1.91 21.52 37.21
C SER A 22 -1.64 21.53 35.72
N VAL A 23 -1.20 20.39 35.20
CA VAL A 23 -1.14 20.16 33.75
C VAL A 23 -2.58 20.13 33.26
N SER A 24 -2.97 21.07 32.41
CA SER A 24 -4.31 21.08 31.83
C SER A 24 -4.47 19.91 30.85
N LEU A 25 -5.71 19.46 30.65
CA LEU A 25 -5.98 18.43 29.65
C LEU A 25 -5.50 18.85 28.25
N ILE A 26 -5.58 20.15 27.96
CA ILE A 26 -5.10 20.73 26.70
C ILE A 26 -3.59 20.58 26.58
N ASP A 27 -2.83 20.79 27.66
CA ASP A 27 -1.35 20.66 27.64
C ASP A 27 -0.89 19.21 27.41
N ILE A 28 -1.75 18.26 27.74
CA ILE A 28 -1.48 16.82 27.50
C ILE A 28 -1.83 16.42 26.07
N ILE A 29 -2.91 16.99 25.52
CA ILE A 29 -3.46 16.57 24.20
C ILE A 29 -2.89 17.40 23.06
N ALA A 30 -2.60 18.69 23.31
CA ALA A 30 -2.08 19.57 22.26
C ALA A 30 -0.64 19.22 21.87
N PRO A 31 -0.30 19.30 20.58
CA PRO A 31 1.08 19.15 20.14
C PRO A 31 1.96 20.28 20.73
N SER A 32 3.21 19.97 21.02
CA SER A 32 4.19 20.92 21.61
C SER A 32 4.40 22.15 20.75
N SER A 33 4.34 22.03 19.44
CA SER A 33 4.47 23.12 18.46
C SER A 33 3.76 22.78 17.17
N VAL A 34 3.35 23.81 16.43
CA VAL A 34 2.89 23.72 15.04
C VAL A 34 3.63 24.80 14.26
N GLU A 35 4.43 24.39 13.28
CA GLU A 35 5.19 25.25 12.40
C GLU A 35 4.71 25.02 10.96
N VAL A 36 4.22 26.07 10.32
CA VAL A 36 3.72 26.02 8.94
C VAL A 36 4.78 26.62 8.02
N ASP A 37 5.25 25.80 7.10
CA ASP A 37 6.17 26.21 6.04
C ASP A 37 5.46 26.21 4.69
N PHE A 38 6.15 26.64 3.65
CA PHE A 38 5.63 26.80 2.29
C PHE A 38 5.07 25.50 1.69
N SER A 39 5.75 24.37 1.93
CA SER A 39 5.42 23.05 1.36
C SER A 39 5.28 21.94 2.38
N SER A 40 5.39 22.27 3.66
CA SER A 40 5.27 21.32 4.75
C SER A 40 4.67 21.96 6.00
N ILE A 41 4.17 21.14 6.90
CA ILE A 41 3.77 21.54 8.24
C ILE A 41 4.42 20.59 9.24
N ARG A 42 5.03 21.15 10.28
CA ARG A 42 5.56 20.39 11.40
C ARG A 42 4.59 20.46 12.57
N VAL A 43 4.22 19.29 13.06
CA VAL A 43 3.34 19.16 14.24
C VAL A 43 4.06 18.31 15.28
N GLY A 44 4.48 18.94 16.36
CA GLY A 44 5.38 18.32 17.32
C GLY A 44 6.73 17.98 16.68
N GLU A 45 7.09 16.71 16.63
CA GLU A 45 8.34 16.21 16.04
C GLU A 45 8.19 15.72 14.60
N ARG A 46 6.97 15.65 14.04
CA ARG A 46 6.71 15.09 12.73
C ARG A 46 6.42 16.13 11.68
N PHE A 47 6.85 15.83 10.47
CA PHE A 47 6.64 16.66 9.29
C PHE A 47 5.56 16.04 8.40
N TYR A 48 4.70 16.91 7.86
CA TYR A 48 3.59 16.52 6.98
C TYR A 48 3.63 17.34 5.69
N THR A 49 3.27 16.71 4.58
CA THR A 49 2.97 17.37 3.31
C THR A 49 1.63 16.86 2.80
N THR A 50 0.74 17.75 2.44
CA THR A 50 -0.59 17.41 1.92
C THR A 50 -0.66 17.65 0.43
N PHE A 51 -1.18 16.65 -0.27
CA PHE A 51 -1.51 16.69 -1.69
C PHE A 51 -3.02 16.71 -1.87
N PHE A 52 -3.47 17.41 -2.91
CA PHE A 52 -4.86 17.36 -3.36
C PHE A 52 -4.92 16.95 -4.84
N VAL A 53 -5.98 16.24 -5.19
CA VAL A 53 -6.19 15.77 -6.56
C VAL A 53 -6.90 16.83 -7.38
N VAL A 54 -6.33 17.17 -8.54
CA VAL A 54 -6.89 18.12 -9.49
C VAL A 54 -7.45 17.47 -10.74
N GLY A 55 -7.07 16.21 -11.01
CA GLY A 55 -7.56 15.45 -12.16
C GLY A 55 -7.54 13.96 -11.88
N TYR A 56 -8.59 13.30 -12.33
CA TYR A 56 -8.79 11.85 -12.24
C TYR A 56 -8.66 11.23 -13.63
N PRO A 57 -8.33 9.92 -13.73
CA PRO A 57 -8.40 9.22 -15.01
C PRO A 57 -9.83 9.23 -15.56
N ARG A 58 -9.97 9.18 -16.88
CA ARG A 58 -11.28 9.22 -17.56
C ARG A 58 -12.18 8.05 -17.16
N PHE A 59 -11.56 6.89 -16.91
CA PHE A 59 -12.25 5.68 -16.47
C PHE A 59 -11.55 5.14 -15.23
N VAL A 60 -12.33 4.73 -14.24
CA VAL A 60 -11.84 4.11 -13.01
C VAL A 60 -12.47 2.73 -12.87
N SER A 61 -11.67 1.76 -12.45
CA SER A 61 -12.10 0.40 -12.14
C SER A 61 -12.11 0.17 -10.64
N ALA A 62 -12.76 -0.89 -10.19
CA ALA A 62 -12.71 -1.28 -8.79
C ALA A 62 -11.24 -1.40 -8.30
N ASN A 63 -10.97 -0.95 -7.08
CA ASN A 63 -9.65 -0.98 -6.46
C ASN A 63 -8.55 -0.13 -7.14
N TRP A 64 -8.89 0.84 -7.97
CA TRP A 64 -7.90 1.69 -8.64
C TRP A 64 -6.99 2.47 -7.67
N LEU A 65 -7.43 2.66 -6.41
CA LEU A 65 -6.63 3.29 -5.36
C LEU A 65 -5.78 2.29 -4.55
N SER A 66 -5.79 0.98 -4.86
CA SER A 66 -5.01 -0.01 -4.11
C SER A 66 -3.51 0.33 -4.00
N PRO A 67 -2.83 0.91 -5.02
CA PRO A 67 -1.43 1.31 -4.88
C PRO A 67 -1.18 2.38 -3.82
N LEU A 68 -2.21 3.14 -3.40
CA LEU A 68 -2.11 4.06 -2.26
C LEU A 68 -2.19 3.33 -0.92
N ILE A 69 -2.96 2.26 -0.86
CA ILE A 69 -3.08 1.43 0.36
C ILE A 69 -1.78 0.64 0.58
N ASP A 70 -1.17 0.17 -0.50
CA ASP A 70 0.07 -0.61 -0.48
C ASP A 70 1.33 0.29 -0.45
N PHE A 71 1.17 1.61 -0.40
CA PHE A 71 2.29 2.53 -0.38
C PHE A 71 3.11 2.37 0.90
N ASN A 72 4.43 2.22 0.76
CA ASN A 72 5.34 1.88 1.86
C ASN A 72 5.68 3.05 2.81
N HIS A 73 4.70 3.93 3.07
CA HIS A 73 4.79 5.03 4.04
C HIS A 73 3.45 5.28 4.71
N SER A 74 3.50 5.90 5.89
CA SER A 74 2.28 6.32 6.58
C SER A 74 1.58 7.43 5.79
N LEU A 75 0.34 7.17 5.38
CA LEU A 75 -0.53 8.10 4.67
C LEU A 75 -1.81 8.36 5.46
N ASN A 76 -2.28 9.60 5.42
CA ASN A 76 -3.65 9.95 5.78
C ASN A 76 -4.39 10.26 4.48
N ILE A 77 -5.46 9.53 4.20
CA ILE A 77 -6.29 9.73 3.02
C ILE A 77 -7.66 10.19 3.49
N SER A 78 -8.11 11.34 2.98
CA SER A 78 -9.43 11.88 3.27
C SER A 78 -10.22 12.07 2.00
N MET A 79 -11.45 11.58 2.01
CA MET A 79 -12.40 11.67 0.92
C MET A 79 -13.61 12.44 1.40
N PHE A 80 -13.95 13.53 0.68
CA PHE A 80 -15.16 14.31 0.94
C PHE A 80 -16.10 14.16 -0.24
N ILE A 81 -17.33 13.83 0.03
CA ILE A 81 -18.36 13.52 -0.97
C ILE A 81 -19.57 14.39 -0.68
N TYR A 82 -19.90 15.28 -1.62
CA TYR A 82 -21.04 16.17 -1.51
C TYR A 82 -22.05 15.86 -2.62
N PRO A 83 -23.29 15.50 -2.30
CA PRO A 83 -24.30 15.28 -3.33
C PRO A 83 -24.67 16.58 -4.04
N ILE A 84 -24.85 16.51 -5.35
CA ILE A 84 -25.28 17.63 -6.18
C ILE A 84 -26.67 17.32 -6.70
N ALA A 85 -27.52 18.36 -6.83
CA ALA A 85 -28.82 18.20 -7.48
C ALA A 85 -28.64 17.85 -8.96
N ALA A 86 -29.31 16.81 -9.44
CA ALA A 86 -29.24 16.38 -10.84
C ALA A 86 -29.68 17.48 -11.83
N SER A 87 -30.61 18.35 -11.41
CA SER A 87 -31.06 19.50 -12.20
C SER A 87 -29.92 20.45 -12.61
N ASP A 88 -28.99 20.70 -11.68
CA ASP A 88 -27.91 21.67 -11.90
C ASP A 88 -26.88 21.09 -12.91
N ILE A 89 -26.56 19.82 -12.74
CA ILE A 89 -25.66 19.12 -13.67
C ILE A 89 -26.28 18.97 -15.06
N LEU A 90 -27.56 18.64 -15.14
CA LEU A 90 -28.27 18.54 -16.43
C LEU A 90 -28.30 19.88 -17.17
N MET A 91 -28.43 21.00 -16.45
CA MET A 91 -28.37 22.32 -17.05
C MET A 91 -26.98 22.63 -17.63
N ASP A 92 -25.91 22.37 -16.85
CA ASP A 92 -24.53 22.53 -17.28
C ASP A 92 -24.17 21.61 -18.49
N LEU A 93 -24.63 20.37 -18.46
CA LEU A 93 -24.44 19.43 -19.57
C LEU A 93 -25.13 19.93 -20.86
N ARG A 94 -26.37 20.42 -20.75
CA ARG A 94 -27.09 20.96 -21.91
C ARG A 94 -26.35 22.14 -22.55
N HIS A 95 -25.77 23.03 -21.72
CA HIS A 95 -24.97 24.14 -22.26
C HIS A 95 -23.71 23.63 -22.97
N LYS A 96 -22.98 22.67 -22.36
CA LYS A 96 -21.79 22.08 -22.99
C LYS A 96 -22.11 21.31 -24.28
N ILE A 97 -23.19 20.53 -24.27
CA ILE A 97 -23.67 19.83 -25.48
C ILE A 97 -23.94 20.80 -26.61
N ALA A 98 -24.72 21.88 -26.35
CA ALA A 98 -25.02 22.88 -27.34
C ALA A 98 -23.75 23.61 -27.87
N GLU A 99 -22.77 23.86 -27.00
CA GLU A 99 -21.48 24.46 -27.40
C GLU A 99 -20.67 23.51 -28.30
N MET A 100 -20.62 22.22 -27.97
CA MET A 100 -19.93 21.22 -28.79
C MET A 100 -20.62 20.97 -30.11
N GLU A 101 -21.97 20.95 -30.16
CA GLU A 101 -22.75 20.85 -31.40
C GLU A 101 -22.50 22.03 -32.30
N ALA A 102 -22.50 23.25 -31.73
CA ALA A 102 -22.20 24.51 -32.50
C ALA A 102 -20.77 24.49 -33.05
N THR A 103 -19.79 23.98 -32.26
CA THR A 103 -18.40 23.87 -32.72
C THR A 103 -18.26 22.88 -33.88
N ILE A 104 -18.92 21.73 -33.79
CA ILE A 104 -18.94 20.73 -34.87
C ILE A 104 -19.60 21.31 -36.14
N ALA A 105 -20.72 22.00 -35.99
CA ALA A 105 -21.41 22.63 -37.11
C ALA A 105 -20.53 23.66 -37.80
N SER A 106 -19.85 24.55 -37.07
CA SER A 106 -18.91 25.52 -37.61
C SER A 106 -17.75 24.87 -38.37
N GLN A 107 -17.15 23.83 -37.81
CA GLN A 107 -16.06 23.07 -38.48
C GLN A 107 -16.54 22.43 -39.81
N MET A 108 -17.76 21.92 -39.84
CA MET A 108 -18.36 21.36 -41.06
C MET A 108 -18.64 22.44 -42.11
N GLU A 109 -19.17 23.61 -41.72
CA GLU A 109 -19.41 24.72 -42.61
C GLU A 109 -18.13 25.28 -43.23
N GLU A 110 -17.04 25.30 -42.45
CA GLU A 110 -15.72 25.75 -42.92
C GLU A 110 -14.97 24.67 -43.74
N GLY A 111 -15.56 23.48 -43.91
CA GLY A 111 -14.94 22.38 -44.66
C GLY A 111 -13.77 21.70 -43.93
N HIS A 112 -13.65 21.91 -42.63
CA HIS A 112 -12.65 21.23 -41.79
C HIS A 112 -13.12 19.85 -41.38
N VAL A 113 -12.15 18.98 -41.12
CA VAL A 113 -12.44 17.67 -40.55
C VAL A 113 -12.84 17.87 -39.09
N VAL A 114 -13.99 17.31 -38.69
CA VAL A 114 -14.44 17.34 -37.29
C VAL A 114 -13.42 16.73 -36.39
N ASP A 115 -13.06 17.40 -35.30
CA ASP A 115 -12.16 16.87 -34.28
C ASP A 115 -12.81 15.65 -33.59
N VAL A 116 -12.23 14.48 -33.82
CA VAL A 116 -12.68 13.18 -33.23
C VAL A 116 -12.80 13.26 -31.71
N LYS A 117 -11.97 14.09 -31.07
CA LYS A 117 -12.03 14.28 -29.60
C LYS A 117 -13.30 15.03 -29.19
N VAL A 118 -13.71 16.05 -29.94
CA VAL A 118 -14.95 16.81 -29.67
C VAL A 118 -16.15 15.92 -29.86
N GLN A 119 -16.17 15.13 -30.95
CA GLN A 119 -17.26 14.19 -31.23
C GLN A 119 -17.40 13.12 -30.12
N ALA A 120 -16.30 12.48 -29.71
CA ALA A 120 -16.31 11.51 -28.63
C ALA A 120 -16.76 12.12 -27.29
N THR A 121 -16.39 13.37 -27.03
CA THR A 121 -16.81 14.07 -25.81
C THR A 121 -18.31 14.40 -25.84
N LEU A 122 -18.86 14.73 -27.02
CA LEU A 122 -20.29 14.97 -27.21
C LEU A 122 -21.10 13.69 -26.97
N GLU A 123 -20.68 12.56 -27.52
CA GLU A 123 -21.34 11.27 -27.32
C GLU A 123 -21.34 10.86 -25.84
N ASP A 124 -20.22 11.03 -25.13
CA ASP A 124 -20.13 10.80 -23.70
C ASP A 124 -21.09 11.71 -22.91
N ALA A 125 -21.17 13.01 -23.28
CA ALA A 125 -22.03 13.97 -22.59
C ALA A 125 -23.52 13.68 -22.81
N LEU A 126 -23.91 13.23 -24.01
CA LEU A 126 -25.29 12.82 -24.32
C LEU A 126 -25.68 11.57 -23.55
N SER A 127 -24.83 10.55 -23.53
CA SER A 127 -25.07 9.32 -22.75
C SER A 127 -25.24 9.63 -21.27
N LEU A 128 -24.37 10.45 -20.72
CA LEU A 128 -24.42 10.86 -19.34
C LEU A 128 -25.68 11.66 -19.00
N ALA A 129 -26.12 12.56 -19.88
CA ALA A 129 -27.36 13.32 -19.69
C ALA A 129 -28.59 12.41 -19.70
N GLU A 130 -28.59 11.35 -20.53
CA GLU A 130 -29.66 10.34 -20.56
C GLU A 130 -29.70 9.52 -19.29
N GLU A 131 -28.57 9.05 -18.78
CA GLU A 131 -28.47 8.27 -17.55
C GLU A 131 -28.90 9.06 -16.32
N LEU A 132 -28.50 10.34 -16.25
CA LEU A 132 -28.96 11.28 -15.23
C LEU A 132 -30.46 11.52 -15.29
N ALA A 133 -31.01 11.72 -16.49
CA ALA A 133 -32.44 11.93 -16.67
C ALA A 133 -33.27 10.71 -16.28
N LYS A 134 -32.75 9.51 -16.49
CA LYS A 134 -33.35 8.22 -16.07
C LYS A 134 -33.17 7.96 -14.56
N GLY A 135 -32.32 8.72 -13.87
CA GLY A 135 -31.99 8.52 -12.45
C GLY A 135 -31.12 7.28 -12.17
N VAL A 136 -30.50 6.71 -13.19
CA VAL A 136 -29.55 5.59 -13.09
C VAL A 136 -28.25 6.08 -12.44
N GLU A 137 -27.76 7.24 -12.88
CA GLU A 137 -26.57 7.89 -12.30
C GLU A 137 -26.96 9.14 -11.51
N ARG A 138 -26.08 9.48 -10.54
CA ARG A 138 -26.11 10.72 -9.77
C ARG A 138 -24.74 11.34 -9.77
N PHE A 139 -24.66 12.64 -9.49
CA PHE A 139 -23.40 13.35 -9.39
C PHE A 139 -23.11 13.80 -7.99
N PHE A 140 -21.83 13.84 -7.74
CA PHE A 140 -21.25 14.28 -6.47
C PHE A 140 -20.06 15.17 -6.75
N GLN A 141 -19.84 16.12 -5.86
CA GLN A 141 -18.55 16.77 -5.73
C GLN A 141 -17.66 15.90 -4.85
N PHE A 142 -16.54 15.51 -5.39
CA PHE A 142 -15.58 14.61 -4.73
C PHE A 142 -14.23 15.30 -4.56
N SER A 143 -13.74 15.35 -3.32
CA SER A 143 -12.39 15.83 -3.00
C SER A 143 -11.58 14.70 -2.41
N LEU A 144 -10.36 14.50 -2.90
CA LEU A 144 -9.39 13.52 -2.40
C LEU A 144 -8.13 14.25 -1.96
N TYR A 145 -7.80 14.12 -0.69
CA TYR A 145 -6.60 14.66 -0.07
C TYR A 145 -5.74 13.55 0.51
N ILE A 146 -4.43 13.68 0.34
CA ILE A 146 -3.46 12.69 0.81
C ILE A 146 -2.38 13.45 1.56
N SER A 147 -2.15 13.11 2.83
CA SER A 147 -1.06 13.65 3.62
C SER A 147 -0.05 12.56 3.93
N ILE A 148 1.20 12.83 3.60
CA ILE A 148 2.36 12.02 4.00
C ILE A 148 2.89 12.53 5.33
N VAL A 149 3.36 11.62 6.18
CA VAL A 149 4.04 11.93 7.43
C VAL A 149 5.41 11.28 7.47
N SER A 150 6.40 12.04 7.95
CA SER A 150 7.78 11.55 8.15
C SER A 150 8.41 12.20 9.39
N ASP A 151 9.43 11.55 9.93
CA ASP A 151 10.16 12.05 11.09
C ASP A 151 11.23 13.07 10.68
N THR A 152 11.65 13.09 9.41
CA THR A 152 12.63 14.06 8.87
C THR A 152 12.13 14.73 7.58
N LEU A 153 12.61 15.95 7.31
CA LEU A 153 12.29 16.67 6.06
C LEU A 153 12.85 15.96 4.81
N SER A 154 14.01 15.29 4.93
CA SER A 154 14.60 14.56 3.81
C SER A 154 13.69 13.39 3.41
N ASP A 155 13.28 12.56 4.38
CA ASP A 155 12.39 11.43 4.12
C ASP A 155 11.02 11.89 3.62
N LEU A 156 10.51 13.01 4.14
CA LEU A 156 9.27 13.61 3.66
C LEU A 156 9.37 13.97 2.18
N HIS A 157 10.49 14.56 1.75
CA HIS A 157 10.70 14.95 0.37
C HIS A 157 10.80 13.75 -0.57
N ASP A 158 11.56 12.72 -0.18
CA ASP A 158 11.74 11.51 -0.99
C ASP A 158 10.43 10.70 -1.08
N SER A 159 9.72 10.55 0.05
CA SER A 159 8.40 9.92 0.08
C SER A 159 7.35 10.68 -0.74
N SER A 160 7.41 12.03 -0.72
CA SER A 160 6.53 12.89 -1.52
C SER A 160 6.75 12.70 -3.02
N LYS A 161 8.00 12.56 -3.46
CA LYS A 161 8.33 12.23 -4.86
C LYS A 161 7.81 10.84 -5.24
N GLY A 162 8.04 9.85 -4.36
CA GLY A 162 7.55 8.49 -4.55
C GLY A 162 6.02 8.46 -4.70
N LEU A 163 5.29 9.15 -3.81
CA LEU A 163 3.83 9.27 -3.91
C LEU A 163 3.39 9.93 -5.20
N SER A 164 4.00 11.05 -5.59
CA SER A 164 3.68 11.74 -6.84
C SER A 164 3.89 10.84 -8.06
N SER A 165 4.96 10.03 -8.06
CA SER A 165 5.22 9.06 -9.12
C SER A 165 4.15 7.96 -9.16
N THR A 166 3.77 7.40 -8.01
CA THR A 166 2.71 6.39 -7.90
C THR A 166 1.37 6.93 -8.40
N LEU A 167 0.99 8.15 -7.97
CA LEU A 167 -0.26 8.79 -8.41
C LEU A 167 -0.26 9.09 -9.91
N SER A 168 0.88 9.54 -10.45
CA SER A 168 1.03 9.78 -11.89
C SER A 168 0.90 8.49 -12.70
N SER A 169 1.39 7.35 -12.20
CA SER A 169 1.23 6.04 -12.85
C SER A 169 -0.25 5.61 -12.92
N LEU A 170 -1.06 6.08 -11.99
CA LEU A 170 -2.51 5.88 -11.96
C LEU A 170 -3.28 6.93 -12.78
N LEU A 171 -2.58 7.79 -13.53
CA LEU A 171 -3.15 8.92 -14.27
C LEU A 171 -3.89 9.91 -13.36
N ILE A 172 -3.52 9.97 -12.08
CA ILE A 172 -4.05 10.94 -11.12
C ILE A 172 -3.14 12.15 -11.12
N THR A 173 -3.69 13.32 -11.42
CA THR A 173 -2.96 14.57 -11.36
C THR A 173 -3.13 15.19 -9.98
N THR A 174 -2.01 15.35 -9.26
CA THR A 174 -2.01 15.95 -7.93
C THR A 174 -1.19 17.23 -7.88
N LYS A 175 -1.51 18.06 -6.91
CA LYS A 175 -0.70 19.22 -6.52
C LYS A 175 -0.49 19.24 -5.02
N THR A 176 0.66 19.73 -4.61
CA THR A 176 0.95 20.01 -3.20
C THR A 176 0.13 21.22 -2.73
N ALA A 177 -0.40 21.19 -1.52
CA ALA A 177 -1.15 22.30 -0.93
C ALA A 177 -0.22 23.47 -0.53
N THR A 178 0.61 23.92 -1.47
CA THR A 178 1.58 25.00 -1.28
C THR A 178 0.87 26.27 -0.84
N LEU A 179 1.37 26.91 0.22
CA LEU A 179 0.76 28.08 0.91
C LEU A 179 -0.57 27.78 1.63
N GLN A 180 -1.12 26.57 1.52
CA GLN A 180 -2.35 26.11 2.15
C GLN A 180 -2.11 24.81 2.95
N MET A 181 -0.89 24.65 3.49
CA MET A 181 -0.54 23.43 4.22
C MET A 181 -1.36 23.24 5.50
N GLU A 182 -1.70 24.33 6.17
CA GLU A 182 -2.55 24.28 7.37
C GLU A 182 -3.96 23.77 7.02
N GLU A 183 -4.56 24.33 5.97
CA GLU A 183 -5.86 23.90 5.46
C GLU A 183 -5.81 22.45 4.95
N GLY A 184 -4.74 22.11 4.24
CA GLY A 184 -4.48 20.75 3.78
C GLY A 184 -4.39 19.75 4.93
N PHE A 185 -3.57 20.04 5.93
CA PHE A 185 -3.44 19.21 7.12
C PHE A 185 -4.78 19.05 7.84
N LYS A 186 -5.51 20.16 8.06
CA LYS A 186 -6.83 20.12 8.71
C LYS A 186 -7.86 19.31 7.93
N SER A 187 -7.74 19.26 6.60
CA SER A 187 -8.61 18.44 5.74
C SER A 187 -8.27 16.95 5.80
N THR A 188 -7.07 16.57 6.26
CA THR A 188 -6.63 15.16 6.32
C THR A 188 -6.70 14.55 7.72
N ILE A 189 -6.92 15.33 8.77
CA ILE A 189 -7.16 14.81 10.11
C ILE A 189 -8.65 14.47 10.30
N PRO A 190 -8.99 13.54 11.23
CA PRO A 190 -10.36 13.01 11.37
C PRO A 190 -11.34 14.00 12.05
N MET A 191 -11.36 15.24 11.59
CA MET A 191 -12.28 16.29 12.09
C MET A 191 -13.48 16.50 11.17
N GLY A 192 -13.55 15.83 10.03
CA GLY A 192 -14.64 15.96 9.07
C GLY A 192 -14.76 17.34 8.43
N GLN A 193 -13.65 18.09 8.34
CA GLN A 193 -13.63 19.45 7.80
C GLN A 193 -12.85 19.50 6.49
N ASP A 194 -13.52 19.81 5.39
CA ASP A 194 -12.87 20.14 4.12
C ASP A 194 -12.52 21.64 4.08
N LYS A 195 -11.27 21.96 4.44
CA LYS A 195 -10.79 23.35 4.47
C LYS A 195 -10.22 23.82 3.13
N LEU A 196 -9.76 22.89 2.28
CA LEU A 196 -9.26 23.20 0.93
C LEU A 196 -10.40 23.42 -0.05
N PHE A 197 -11.48 22.65 0.08
CA PHE A 197 -12.65 22.65 -0.78
C PHE A 197 -12.31 22.72 -2.28
N LEU A 198 -11.61 21.69 -2.77
CA LEU A 198 -11.16 21.55 -4.15
C LEU A 198 -11.85 20.36 -4.84
N PRO A 199 -13.20 20.38 -4.95
CA PRO A 199 -13.95 19.25 -5.45
C PRO A 199 -13.84 19.13 -6.99
N ARG A 200 -14.09 17.90 -7.47
CA ARG A 200 -14.32 17.53 -8.86
C ARG A 200 -15.62 16.75 -8.97
N ASN A 201 -16.33 16.95 -10.05
CA ASN A 201 -17.56 16.21 -10.29
C ASN A 201 -17.23 14.74 -10.61
N MET A 202 -17.96 13.82 -9.99
CA MET A 202 -17.80 12.39 -10.17
C MET A 202 -19.19 11.74 -10.13
N ASP A 203 -19.43 10.76 -10.97
CA ASP A 203 -20.68 9.97 -11.03
C ASP A 203 -20.73 8.89 -9.96
N THR A 204 -21.90 8.28 -9.77
CA THR A 204 -22.13 7.22 -8.78
C THR A 204 -21.22 6.02 -9.01
N THR A 205 -21.07 5.57 -10.26
CA THR A 205 -20.25 4.41 -10.63
C THR A 205 -18.78 4.64 -10.31
N SER A 206 -18.25 5.82 -10.62
CA SER A 206 -16.87 6.19 -10.31
C SER A 206 -16.63 6.32 -8.80
N ILE A 207 -17.55 6.93 -8.04
CA ILE A 207 -17.43 7.01 -6.57
C ILE A 207 -17.51 5.63 -5.92
N ALA A 208 -18.42 4.77 -6.36
CA ALA A 208 -18.55 3.42 -5.84
C ALA A 208 -17.26 2.59 -6.02
N SER A 209 -16.55 2.81 -7.13
CA SER A 209 -15.26 2.15 -7.39
C SER A 209 -14.08 2.78 -6.62
N THR A 210 -14.26 3.97 -6.06
CA THR A 210 -13.19 4.72 -5.35
C THR A 210 -12.92 4.16 -3.97
N PHE A 211 -13.90 3.51 -3.32
CA PHE A 211 -13.66 2.92 -2.02
C PHE A 211 -12.68 1.76 -2.14
N PRO A 212 -11.53 1.79 -1.44
CA PRO A 212 -10.54 0.73 -1.49
C PRO A 212 -11.04 -0.46 -0.63
N PHE A 213 -11.64 -1.46 -1.27
CA PHE A 213 -12.03 -2.72 -0.63
C PHE A 213 -10.85 -3.65 -0.35
N THR A 214 -9.63 -3.17 -0.55
CA THR A 214 -8.39 -3.88 -0.26
C THR A 214 -7.78 -3.36 1.03
N SER A 215 -7.11 -4.24 1.74
CA SER A 215 -6.21 -3.86 2.84
C SER A 215 -4.89 -4.59 2.63
N ALA A 216 -3.78 -3.99 3.03
CA ALA A 216 -2.47 -4.63 3.08
C ALA A 216 -2.42 -5.70 4.19
N MET A 217 -3.40 -6.62 4.18
CA MET A 217 -3.48 -7.73 5.12
C MET A 217 -3.15 -9.03 4.40
N LEU A 218 -2.12 -9.71 4.85
CA LEU A 218 -1.81 -11.08 4.46
C LEU A 218 -2.42 -12.03 5.50
N THR A 219 -3.73 -12.13 5.49
CA THR A 219 -4.48 -13.03 6.39
C THR A 219 -5.33 -13.95 5.53
N GLN A 220 -5.02 -15.25 5.58
CA GLN A 220 -5.79 -16.31 4.93
C GLN A 220 -6.52 -17.13 6.00
N ASP A 221 -7.59 -17.83 5.59
CA ASP A 221 -8.35 -18.72 6.48
C ASP A 221 -7.55 -19.98 6.88
N LYS A 222 -6.53 -20.31 6.10
CA LYS A 222 -5.63 -21.46 6.32
C LYS A 222 -4.18 -21.03 6.25
N GLY A 223 -3.32 -21.81 6.87
CA GLY A 223 -1.88 -21.57 6.87
C GLY A 223 -1.30 -21.40 8.28
N ILE A 224 -0.04 -21.03 8.33
CA ILE A 224 0.65 -20.77 9.59
C ILE A 224 0.69 -19.27 9.87
N MET A 225 0.72 -18.92 11.16
CA MET A 225 0.92 -17.54 11.57
C MET A 225 2.40 -17.18 11.43
N TYR A 226 2.74 -16.20 10.58
CA TYR A 226 4.11 -15.70 10.45
C TYR A 226 4.43 -14.60 11.47
N GLY A 227 3.46 -13.77 11.82
CA GLY A 227 3.66 -12.68 12.76
C GLY A 227 2.47 -11.73 12.86
N ILE A 228 2.76 -10.52 13.31
CA ILE A 228 1.80 -9.41 13.38
C ILE A 228 2.27 -8.31 12.44
N ASN A 229 1.38 -7.83 11.59
CA ASN A 229 1.64 -6.71 10.70
C ASN A 229 1.88 -5.43 11.53
N GLN A 230 3.04 -4.82 11.38
CA GLN A 230 3.42 -3.62 12.13
C GLN A 230 2.59 -2.39 11.75
N GLN A 231 2.03 -2.35 10.55
CA GLN A 231 1.28 -1.19 10.07
C GLN A 231 -0.13 -1.13 10.64
N ASN A 232 -0.84 -2.26 10.69
CA ASN A 232 -2.26 -2.32 11.05
C ASN A 232 -2.59 -3.25 12.22
N GLY A 233 -1.59 -3.93 12.81
CA GLY A 233 -1.78 -4.86 13.93
C GLY A 233 -2.50 -6.17 13.57
N SER A 234 -2.77 -6.44 12.28
CA SER A 234 -3.40 -7.69 11.86
C SER A 234 -2.45 -8.88 11.95
N LEU A 235 -3.01 -10.08 12.11
CA LEU A 235 -2.24 -11.30 12.05
C LEU A 235 -1.82 -11.59 10.60
N ILE A 236 -0.57 -11.99 10.42
CA ILE A 236 -0.09 -12.51 9.13
C ILE A 236 -0.22 -14.04 9.20
N VAL A 237 -1.27 -14.54 8.55
CA VAL A 237 -1.55 -15.99 8.41
C VAL A 237 -1.52 -16.30 6.92
N PHE A 238 -0.64 -17.23 6.54
CA PHE A 238 -0.40 -17.51 5.14
C PHE A 238 -0.08 -19.00 4.92
N ASP A 239 -0.69 -19.56 3.86
CA ASP A 239 -0.41 -20.90 3.39
C ASP A 239 0.37 -20.83 2.08
N ARG A 240 1.70 -20.96 2.16
CA ARG A 240 2.53 -20.93 0.94
C ARG A 240 2.33 -22.15 0.05
N TYR A 241 1.85 -23.27 0.60
CA TYR A 241 1.58 -24.48 -0.20
C TYR A 241 0.32 -24.34 -1.06
N SER A 242 -0.49 -23.29 -0.83
CA SER A 242 -1.60 -22.93 -1.71
C SER A 242 -1.14 -22.20 -2.99
N LEU A 243 0.13 -21.79 -3.06
CA LEU A 243 0.70 -21.15 -4.24
C LEU A 243 1.10 -22.18 -5.30
N GLU A 244 1.19 -21.75 -6.55
CA GLU A 244 1.69 -22.55 -7.66
C GLU A 244 3.14 -23.05 -7.41
N ASN A 245 3.94 -22.24 -6.69
CA ASN A 245 5.29 -22.58 -6.27
C ASN A 245 5.50 -22.19 -4.79
N ALA A 246 5.80 -23.18 -3.95
CA ALA A 246 5.96 -22.99 -2.51
C ALA A 246 7.41 -22.69 -2.07
N ASN A 247 8.33 -22.43 -2.99
CA ASN A 247 9.73 -22.11 -2.67
C ASN A 247 9.82 -20.78 -1.90
N GLU A 248 10.70 -20.74 -0.92
CA GLU A 248 10.96 -19.55 -0.10
C GLU A 248 12.46 -19.26 -0.07
N VAL A 249 12.80 -17.96 -0.09
CA VAL A 249 14.17 -17.48 0.10
C VAL A 249 14.18 -16.45 1.23
N VAL A 250 14.96 -16.72 2.28
CA VAL A 250 15.09 -15.83 3.43
C VAL A 250 16.45 -15.14 3.40
N LEU A 251 16.44 -13.83 3.18
CA LEU A 251 17.64 -13.00 3.10
C LEU A 251 17.71 -12.03 4.30
N GLY A 252 18.90 -11.86 4.84
CA GLY A 252 19.12 -10.92 5.93
C GLY A 252 20.59 -10.87 6.38
N LYS A 253 20.96 -9.80 7.07
CA LYS A 253 22.30 -9.67 7.69
C LYS A 253 22.48 -10.74 8.75
N SER A 254 23.75 -11.06 9.12
CA SER A 254 24.04 -11.89 10.28
C SER A 254 23.40 -11.26 11.53
N GLY A 255 22.78 -12.08 12.38
CA GLY A 255 22.04 -11.61 13.56
C GLY A 255 20.65 -11.00 13.32
N ALA A 256 20.16 -10.92 12.07
CA ALA A 256 18.85 -10.37 11.76
C ALA A 256 17.65 -11.27 12.11
N GLY A 257 17.90 -12.47 12.65
CA GLY A 257 16.84 -13.42 13.06
C GLY A 257 16.41 -14.42 11.99
N LYS A 258 17.16 -14.61 10.89
CA LYS A 258 16.84 -15.59 9.83
C LYS A 258 16.58 -16.99 10.38
N SER A 259 17.57 -17.55 11.11
CA SER A 259 17.47 -18.88 11.71
C SER A 259 16.32 -18.97 12.71
N TYR A 260 16.02 -17.88 13.44
CA TYR A 260 14.88 -17.82 14.35
C TYR A 260 13.55 -17.93 13.60
N LEU A 261 13.40 -17.17 12.51
CA LEU A 261 12.21 -17.20 11.65
C LEU A 261 11.96 -18.61 11.11
N ILE A 262 13.00 -19.24 10.54
CA ILE A 262 12.88 -20.58 9.97
C ILE A 262 12.58 -21.63 11.04
N LYS A 263 13.22 -21.55 12.23
CA LYS A 263 12.90 -22.44 13.35
C LYS A 263 11.43 -22.29 13.79
N LEU A 264 10.95 -21.07 13.88
CA LEU A 264 9.55 -20.79 14.24
C LEU A 264 8.58 -21.33 13.19
N GLU A 265 8.87 -21.11 11.91
CA GLU A 265 8.09 -21.64 10.80
C GLU A 265 8.06 -23.18 10.82
N THR A 266 9.24 -23.81 10.95
CA THR A 266 9.38 -25.28 11.07
C THR A 266 8.49 -25.84 12.18
N MET A 267 8.53 -25.23 13.37
CA MET A 267 7.69 -25.66 14.49
C MET A 267 6.20 -25.55 14.17
N ARG A 268 5.79 -24.44 13.53
CA ARG A 268 4.39 -24.22 13.17
C ARG A 268 3.91 -25.18 12.08
N GLN A 269 4.72 -25.45 11.09
CA GLN A 269 4.42 -26.44 10.05
C GLN A 269 4.32 -27.85 10.63
N PHE A 270 5.22 -28.20 11.54
CA PHE A 270 5.18 -29.49 12.23
C PHE A 270 3.88 -29.70 13.04
N MET A 271 3.32 -28.63 13.62
CA MET A 271 2.02 -28.69 14.32
C MET A 271 0.86 -29.08 13.40
N PHE A 272 0.98 -28.84 12.11
CA PHE A 272 0.01 -29.24 11.08
C PHE A 272 0.29 -30.64 10.49
N GLY A 273 1.29 -31.34 11.03
CA GLY A 273 1.65 -32.69 10.57
C GLY A 273 2.55 -32.70 9.33
N THR A 274 3.16 -31.57 8.98
CA THR A 274 4.11 -31.50 7.87
C THR A 274 5.39 -32.21 8.23
N GLU A 275 5.87 -33.10 7.37
CA GLU A 275 7.20 -33.69 7.47
C GLU A 275 8.27 -32.67 7.09
N VAL A 276 9.29 -32.51 7.92
CA VAL A 276 10.34 -31.50 7.74
C VAL A 276 11.70 -32.15 7.68
N ILE A 277 12.42 -31.92 6.60
CA ILE A 277 13.81 -32.37 6.42
C ILE A 277 14.70 -31.13 6.37
N ILE A 278 15.72 -31.09 7.23
CA ILE A 278 16.63 -29.94 7.36
C ILE A 278 18.05 -30.38 7.00
N ILE A 279 18.69 -29.64 6.07
CA ILE A 279 20.12 -29.75 5.82
C ILE A 279 20.79 -28.57 6.53
N ASP A 280 21.54 -28.86 7.59
CA ASP A 280 22.09 -27.89 8.52
C ASP A 280 23.63 -27.95 8.57
N PRO A 281 24.32 -27.16 7.74
CA PRO A 281 25.79 -27.13 7.73
C PRO A 281 26.41 -26.55 9.00
N GLU A 282 25.65 -25.70 9.74
CA GLU A 282 26.14 -24.98 10.92
C GLU A 282 25.81 -25.67 12.25
N GLY A 283 24.95 -26.68 12.23
CA GLY A 283 24.57 -27.46 13.44
C GLY A 283 23.64 -26.69 14.39
N GLU A 284 22.89 -25.71 13.90
CA GLU A 284 22.00 -24.86 14.73
C GLU A 284 20.65 -25.51 15.08
N TYR A 285 20.26 -26.61 14.41
CA TYR A 285 18.93 -27.22 14.53
C TYR A 285 18.91 -28.48 15.43
N GLU A 286 20.03 -28.93 15.94
CA GLU A 286 20.11 -30.14 16.76
C GLU A 286 19.16 -30.11 17.97
N SER A 287 19.19 -29.03 18.73
CA SER A 287 18.35 -28.89 19.92
C SER A 287 16.86 -28.86 19.59
N LEU A 288 16.50 -28.17 18.50
CA LEU A 288 15.12 -28.10 18.01
C LEU A 288 14.63 -29.48 17.57
N THR A 289 15.41 -30.19 16.75
CA THR A 289 15.07 -31.54 16.25
C THR A 289 14.83 -32.50 17.41
N LYS A 290 15.72 -32.53 18.40
CA LYS A 290 15.57 -33.37 19.60
C LYS A 290 14.35 -33.01 20.44
N SER A 291 14.06 -31.71 20.60
CA SER A 291 12.90 -31.27 21.38
C SER A 291 11.56 -31.61 20.70
N MET A 292 11.54 -31.73 19.41
CA MET A 292 10.38 -32.12 18.60
C MET A 292 10.24 -33.65 18.41
N GLY A 293 11.17 -34.44 18.99
CA GLY A 293 11.17 -35.91 18.83
C GLY A 293 11.64 -36.39 17.47
N GLY A 294 12.32 -35.51 16.70
CA GLY A 294 12.91 -35.86 15.43
C GLY A 294 14.25 -36.56 15.51
N GLU A 295 14.71 -37.10 14.40
CA GLU A 295 16.00 -37.74 14.27
C GLU A 295 17.07 -36.73 13.81
N TYR A 296 18.18 -36.65 14.56
CA TYR A 296 19.32 -35.80 14.19
C TYR A 296 20.49 -36.68 13.77
N VAL A 297 20.91 -36.56 12.53
CA VAL A 297 21.98 -37.31 11.91
C VAL A 297 23.17 -36.40 11.63
N ALA A 298 24.29 -36.62 12.35
CA ALA A 298 25.51 -35.84 12.15
C ALA A 298 26.47 -36.55 11.20
N PHE A 299 26.89 -35.86 10.16
CA PHE A 299 27.93 -36.32 9.21
C PHE A 299 29.25 -35.62 9.54
N THR A 300 30.12 -36.27 10.27
CA THR A 300 31.48 -35.78 10.55
C THR A 300 32.49 -36.87 10.22
N PRO A 301 33.77 -36.55 10.01
CA PRO A 301 34.80 -37.57 9.73
C PRO A 301 34.90 -38.65 10.80
N SER A 302 34.52 -38.33 12.05
CA SER A 302 34.52 -39.24 13.20
C SER A 302 33.15 -39.82 13.54
N SER A 303 32.08 -39.46 12.82
CA SER A 303 30.74 -39.97 13.10
C SER A 303 30.63 -41.44 12.72
N PRO A 304 29.89 -42.27 13.52
CA PRO A 304 29.54 -43.63 13.14
C PRO A 304 28.54 -43.69 11.99
N THR A 305 27.80 -42.59 11.74
CA THR A 305 26.77 -42.48 10.72
C THR A 305 27.41 -42.32 9.34
N ARG A 306 27.01 -43.17 8.40
CA ARG A 306 27.51 -43.17 7.05
C ARG A 306 26.35 -43.35 6.10
N ILE A 307 26.39 -42.66 4.96
CA ILE A 307 25.47 -42.87 3.83
C ILE A 307 26.08 -43.93 2.93
N ASN A 308 25.34 -45.01 2.72
CA ASN A 308 25.72 -45.99 1.70
C ASN A 308 25.14 -45.52 0.34
N PRO A 309 25.98 -45.03 -0.60
CA PRO A 309 25.48 -44.54 -1.90
C PRO A 309 24.89 -45.66 -2.76
N PHE A 310 25.16 -46.92 -2.42
CA PHE A 310 24.65 -48.09 -3.12
C PHE A 310 23.47 -48.78 -2.46
N ASP A 311 22.94 -48.17 -1.40
CA ASP A 311 21.77 -48.69 -0.70
C ASP A 311 20.52 -48.69 -1.57
N LEU A 312 19.81 -49.82 -1.68
CA LEU A 312 18.60 -49.97 -2.45
C LEU A 312 17.41 -49.75 -1.50
N SER A 313 16.67 -48.67 -1.73
CA SER A 313 15.60 -48.23 -0.83
C SER A 313 14.30 -49.04 -1.00
N GLY A 314 14.14 -49.75 -2.14
CA GLY A 314 12.91 -50.46 -2.47
C GLY A 314 11.67 -49.56 -2.64
N LEU A 315 11.86 -48.21 -2.78
CA LEU A 315 10.81 -47.22 -2.88
C LEU A 315 10.44 -46.85 -4.34
N TYR A 316 10.92 -47.62 -5.31
CA TYR A 316 10.66 -47.35 -6.73
C TYR A 316 9.45 -48.12 -7.24
N GLU A 317 8.75 -47.57 -8.20
CA GLU A 317 7.57 -48.19 -8.83
C GLU A 317 7.97 -49.43 -9.68
N GLU A 318 7.04 -50.38 -9.83
CA GLU A 318 7.26 -51.55 -10.69
C GLU A 318 7.55 -51.10 -12.12
N GLY A 319 8.79 -51.40 -12.56
CA GLY A 319 9.30 -51.07 -13.93
C GLY A 319 10.41 -50.03 -13.93
N GLU A 320 10.72 -49.35 -12.84
CA GLU A 320 11.88 -48.45 -12.75
C GLU A 320 13.17 -49.22 -12.43
N ASN A 321 14.24 -48.91 -13.19
CA ASN A 321 15.56 -49.46 -12.92
C ASN A 321 16.27 -48.69 -11.81
N GLU A 322 16.01 -49.05 -10.55
CA GLU A 322 16.61 -48.42 -9.38
C GLU A 322 18.15 -48.35 -9.43
N LEU A 323 18.80 -49.44 -9.88
CA LEU A 323 20.25 -49.46 -10.04
C LEU A 323 20.75 -48.51 -11.12
N GLY A 324 20.05 -48.38 -12.23
CA GLY A 324 20.39 -47.47 -13.31
C GLY A 324 20.24 -46.00 -12.88
N LEU A 325 19.18 -45.67 -12.19
CA LEU A 325 18.95 -44.32 -11.65
C LEU A 325 19.99 -43.95 -10.58
N LYS A 326 20.31 -44.84 -9.67
CA LYS A 326 21.36 -44.63 -8.66
C LYS A 326 22.75 -44.50 -9.29
N TYR A 327 23.07 -45.33 -10.27
CA TYR A 327 24.32 -45.23 -11.01
C TYR A 327 24.44 -43.85 -11.69
N SER A 328 23.39 -43.39 -12.36
CA SER A 328 23.40 -42.08 -13.03
C SER A 328 23.56 -40.93 -12.03
N ARG A 329 22.86 -40.97 -10.87
CA ARG A 329 23.02 -39.97 -9.80
C ARG A 329 24.41 -40.00 -9.18
N TYR A 330 24.99 -41.17 -9.01
CA TYR A 330 26.33 -41.30 -8.47
C TYR A 330 27.40 -40.79 -9.46
N MET A 331 27.25 -41.04 -10.74
CA MET A 331 28.13 -40.48 -11.79
C MET A 331 28.03 -38.97 -11.82
N LEU A 332 26.83 -38.42 -11.76
CA LEU A 332 26.62 -36.96 -11.69
C LEU A 332 27.26 -36.36 -10.42
N PHE A 333 27.16 -37.02 -9.27
CA PHE A 333 27.82 -36.59 -8.04
C PHE A 333 29.34 -36.59 -8.16
N LEU A 334 29.93 -37.61 -8.79
CA LEU A 334 31.37 -37.69 -9.05
C LEU A 334 31.83 -36.60 -10.03
N GLU A 335 31.07 -36.36 -11.09
CA GLU A 335 31.35 -35.29 -12.06
C GLU A 335 31.33 -33.91 -11.38
N LEU A 336 30.31 -33.62 -10.53
CA LEU A 336 30.21 -32.36 -9.81
C LEU A 336 31.27 -32.21 -8.70
N SER A 337 31.71 -33.30 -8.10
CA SER A 337 32.65 -33.26 -6.97
C SER A 337 34.12 -33.24 -7.42
N TRP A 338 34.46 -33.81 -8.58
CA TRP A 338 35.82 -34.02 -9.03
C TRP A 338 36.13 -33.32 -10.36
N GLY A 339 35.13 -32.71 -11.01
CA GLY A 339 35.31 -31.94 -12.21
C GLY A 339 35.77 -32.80 -13.42
N ILE A 340 35.37 -34.07 -13.45
CA ILE A 340 35.71 -35.01 -14.54
C ILE A 340 34.56 -35.02 -15.54
#